data_32ed50290b4ae1935e72c1cff4e245e9
#
_entry.id   32ed50290b4ae1935e72c1cff4e245e9
#
_cell.length_a   1.000
_cell.length_b   1.000
_cell.length_c   1.000
_cell.angle_alpha   90.00
_cell.angle_beta   90.00
_cell.angle_gamma   90.00
#
_symmetry.space_group_name_H-M   'P 1'
#
loop_
_entity.id
_entity.type
_entity.pdbx_description
1 polymer ?
#
loop_
_entity_poly.entity_id
_entity_poly.type
_entity_poly.pdbx_seq_one_letter_code
_entity_poly.pdbx_strand_id
1 'polypeptide(L)'
;GEVVPVSLDTISICAELTDGTIVKTKEEIPKVVREKREPIQRVYIEPSNARPTPRVLEAIEEADVIVIAPGNLYTEIIPNMIVKNIAHKIKISNAKKIYVANIMTDAGQTDEYNLSDHIKAMTEHLGENIFDYCLADNRKYSSRIY
;
A
#
# COMPACT_ATOMS: atom_id res chain seq x y z
N GLY A 1 -0.66 -23.75 -1.80
CA GLY A 1 -0.79 -22.32 -2.09
C GLY A 1 0.00 -21.93 -3.33
N GLU A 2 -0.33 -20.80 -3.91
CA GLU A 2 0.28 -20.27 -5.12
C GLU A 2 0.81 -18.86 -4.82
N VAL A 3 1.99 -18.53 -5.31
CA VAL A 3 2.55 -17.17 -5.27
C VAL A 3 2.60 -16.62 -6.68
N VAL A 4 1.95 -15.50 -6.91
CA VAL A 4 1.83 -14.88 -8.24
C VAL A 4 2.37 -13.46 -8.19
N PRO A 5 3.31 -13.07 -9.08
CA PRO A 5 3.74 -11.68 -9.18
C PRO A 5 2.61 -10.82 -9.73
N VAL A 6 2.43 -9.63 -9.20
CA VAL A 6 1.41 -8.67 -9.69
C VAL A 6 1.70 -8.26 -11.13
N SER A 7 2.97 -8.04 -11.47
CA SER A 7 3.42 -7.69 -12.80
C SER A 7 4.75 -8.37 -13.11
N LEU A 8 5.03 -8.59 -14.40
CA LEU A 8 6.34 -9.01 -14.92
C LEU A 8 7.13 -7.83 -15.52
N ASP A 9 6.53 -6.66 -15.57
CA ASP A 9 7.21 -5.45 -16.01
C ASP A 9 8.25 -5.01 -14.97
N THR A 10 9.34 -4.41 -15.42
CA THR A 10 10.29 -3.78 -14.51
C THR A 10 9.68 -2.47 -14.01
N ILE A 11 9.42 -2.40 -12.72
CA ILE A 11 8.72 -1.29 -12.07
C ILE A 11 9.64 -0.63 -11.06
N SER A 12 9.73 0.71 -11.12
CA SER A 12 10.31 1.54 -10.06
C SER A 12 9.20 2.15 -9.22
N ILE A 13 9.36 2.14 -7.90
CA ILE A 13 8.45 2.79 -6.96
C ILE A 13 9.01 4.17 -6.65
N CYS A 14 8.22 5.20 -6.91
CA CYS A 14 8.57 6.59 -6.71
C CYS A 14 7.69 7.22 -5.63
N ALA A 15 8.24 8.14 -4.87
CA ALA A 15 7.49 8.93 -3.89
C ALA A 15 7.66 10.42 -4.17
N GLU A 16 6.59 11.16 -3.98
CA GLU A 16 6.58 12.61 -3.88
C GLU A 16 6.35 13.00 -2.43
N LEU A 17 7.25 13.80 -1.88
CA LEU A 17 7.14 14.31 -0.52
C LEU A 17 6.34 15.61 -0.50
N THR A 18 5.93 16.04 0.68
CA THR A 18 5.10 17.25 0.86
C THR A 18 5.79 18.54 0.40
N ASP A 19 7.11 18.58 0.37
CA ASP A 19 7.90 19.70 -0.17
C ASP A 19 8.13 19.64 -1.68
N GLY A 20 7.54 18.65 -2.38
CA GLY A 20 7.69 18.43 -3.82
C GLY A 20 8.94 17.60 -4.20
N THR A 21 9.72 17.15 -3.24
CA THR A 21 10.89 16.28 -3.51
C THR A 21 10.42 14.95 -4.10
N ILE A 22 11.07 14.52 -5.20
CA ILE A 22 10.81 13.22 -5.84
C ILE A 22 11.93 12.25 -5.48
N VAL A 23 11.56 11.07 -4.99
CA VAL A 23 12.46 9.95 -4.69
C VAL A 23 12.11 8.79 -5.61
N LYS A 24 13.08 8.26 -6.36
CA LYS A 24 12.81 7.32 -7.47
C LYS A 24 13.07 5.84 -7.14
N THR A 25 13.53 5.52 -5.96
CA THR A 25 13.78 4.13 -5.55
C THR A 25 13.19 3.87 -4.18
N LYS A 26 12.54 2.71 -4.03
CA LYS A 26 11.88 2.37 -2.76
C LYS A 26 12.84 2.29 -1.57
N GLU A 27 14.09 1.93 -1.83
CA GLU A 27 15.13 1.81 -0.81
C GLU A 27 15.56 3.18 -0.24
N GLU A 28 15.47 4.22 -1.06
CA GLU A 28 15.84 5.58 -0.65
C GLU A 28 14.69 6.33 0.04
N ILE A 29 13.44 5.94 -0.21
CA ILE A 29 12.27 6.64 0.33
C ILE A 29 12.36 6.84 1.85
N PRO A 30 12.56 5.80 2.68
CA PRO A 30 12.62 5.98 4.13
C PRO A 30 13.80 6.84 4.59
N LYS A 31 14.91 6.82 3.87
CA LYS A 31 16.09 7.63 4.18
C LYS A 31 15.83 9.11 3.95
N VAL A 32 15.35 9.45 2.75
CA VAL A 32 15.08 10.83 2.35
C VAL A 32 13.98 11.44 3.21
N VAL A 33 12.93 10.70 3.51
CA VAL A 33 11.86 11.14 4.42
C VAL A 33 12.41 11.51 5.79
N ARG A 34 13.29 10.70 6.38
CA ARG A 34 13.90 10.97 7.69
C ARG A 34 14.88 12.14 7.65
N GLU A 35 15.71 12.22 6.62
CA GLU A 35 16.69 13.30 6.45
C GLU A 35 16.03 14.67 6.28
N LYS A 36 14.99 14.73 5.45
CA LYS A 36 14.27 15.95 5.18
C LYS A 36 13.19 16.28 6.22
N ARG A 37 12.75 15.29 6.99
CA ARG A 37 11.59 15.38 7.89
C ARG A 37 10.31 15.79 7.15
N GLU A 38 10.18 15.37 5.90
CA GLU A 38 9.04 15.64 5.04
C GLU A 38 8.25 14.36 4.81
N PRO A 39 6.95 14.32 5.16
CA PRO A 39 6.09 13.15 4.93
C PRO A 39 5.93 12.82 3.45
N ILE A 40 5.59 11.58 3.17
CA ILE A 40 5.18 11.15 1.83
C ILE A 40 3.79 11.73 1.55
N GLN A 41 3.67 12.45 0.44
CA GLN A 41 2.39 12.94 -0.05
C GLN A 41 1.69 11.87 -0.90
N ARG A 42 2.43 11.24 -1.81
CA ARG A 42 1.94 10.14 -2.65
C ARG A 42 3.07 9.26 -3.16
N VAL A 43 2.72 8.04 -3.54
CA VAL A 43 3.58 7.14 -4.29
C VAL A 43 2.97 6.83 -5.65
N TYR A 44 3.83 6.51 -6.59
CA TYR A 44 3.45 6.10 -7.94
C TYR A 44 4.48 5.12 -8.49
N ILE A 45 4.15 4.50 -9.60
CA ILE A 45 5.04 3.54 -10.28
C ILE A 45 5.47 4.05 -11.65
N GLU A 46 6.69 3.74 -12.02
CA GLU A 46 7.24 3.95 -13.37
C GLU A 46 7.64 2.60 -13.98
N PRO A 47 7.10 2.23 -15.15
CA PRO A 47 6.12 2.96 -15.95
C PRO A 47 4.71 2.91 -15.33
N SER A 48 3.95 4.00 -15.47
CA SER A 48 2.59 4.10 -14.92
C SER A 48 1.58 3.14 -15.56
N ASN A 49 1.89 2.63 -16.75
CA ASN A 49 1.08 1.69 -17.50
C ASN A 49 1.54 0.23 -17.34
N ALA A 50 2.34 -0.07 -16.33
CA ALA A 50 2.74 -1.44 -16.01
C ALA A 50 1.54 -2.38 -15.97
N ARG A 51 1.67 -3.54 -16.60
CA ARG A 51 0.55 -4.47 -16.80
C ARG A 51 0.53 -5.54 -15.71
N PRO A 52 -0.66 -5.86 -15.18
CA PRO A 52 -0.82 -6.98 -14.28
C PRO A 52 -0.61 -8.30 -15.01
N THR A 53 -0.18 -9.33 -14.32
CA THR A 53 -0.18 -10.68 -14.87
C THR A 53 -1.61 -11.17 -15.04
N PRO A 54 -1.93 -11.96 -16.10
CA PRO A 54 -3.27 -12.54 -16.27
C PRO A 54 -3.70 -13.35 -15.04
N ARG A 55 -2.77 -14.12 -14.47
CA ARG A 55 -3.07 -14.99 -13.32
C ARG A 55 -3.51 -14.22 -12.07
N VAL A 56 -2.96 -13.03 -11.82
CA VAL A 56 -3.40 -12.22 -10.66
C VAL A 56 -4.83 -11.70 -10.87
N LEU A 57 -5.20 -11.34 -12.09
CA LEU A 57 -6.56 -10.89 -12.40
C LEU A 57 -7.57 -12.04 -12.22
N GLU A 58 -7.24 -13.23 -12.70
CA GLU A 58 -8.03 -14.45 -12.47
C GLU A 58 -8.19 -14.74 -10.98
N ALA A 59 -7.09 -14.71 -10.22
CA ALA A 59 -7.14 -14.95 -8.78
C ALA A 59 -8.06 -13.96 -8.04
N ILE A 60 -8.07 -12.70 -8.43
CA ILE A 60 -8.99 -11.69 -7.87
C ILE A 60 -10.45 -12.01 -8.24
N GLU A 61 -10.70 -12.43 -9.48
CA GLU A 61 -12.05 -12.78 -9.96
C GLU A 61 -12.60 -14.04 -9.27
N GLU A 62 -11.75 -15.04 -9.03
CA GLU A 62 -12.11 -16.32 -8.42
C GLU A 62 -12.21 -16.27 -6.88
N ALA A 63 -11.69 -15.22 -6.25
CA ALA A 63 -11.59 -15.14 -4.81
C ALA A 63 -12.95 -15.01 -4.12
N ASP A 64 -13.13 -15.73 -3.02
CA ASP A 64 -14.24 -15.54 -2.08
C ASP A 64 -13.89 -14.49 -1.02
N VAL A 65 -12.62 -14.37 -0.68
CA VAL A 65 -12.07 -13.38 0.26
C VAL A 65 -10.76 -12.83 -0.30
N ILE A 66 -10.63 -11.51 -0.26
CA ILE A 66 -9.39 -10.80 -0.59
C ILE A 66 -8.88 -10.14 0.68
N VAL A 67 -7.67 -10.48 1.06
CA VAL A 67 -7.01 -9.93 2.25
C VAL A 67 -5.81 -9.08 1.82
N ILE A 68 -5.83 -7.82 2.21
CA ILE A 68 -4.66 -6.96 2.15
C ILE A 68 -3.94 -7.12 3.49
N ALA A 69 -2.87 -7.90 3.45
CA ALA A 69 -2.07 -8.24 4.63
C ALA A 69 -1.25 -7.06 5.14
N PRO A 70 -0.79 -7.10 6.40
CA PRO A 70 0.14 -6.11 6.90
C PRO A 70 1.42 -6.03 6.06
N GLY A 71 1.94 -4.84 5.90
CA GLY A 71 3.16 -4.55 5.14
C GLY A 71 3.43 -3.05 5.10
N ASN A 72 4.54 -2.66 4.51
CA ASN A 72 4.90 -1.25 4.36
C ASN A 72 3.91 -0.56 3.41
N LEU A 73 3.17 0.40 3.93
CA LEU A 73 2.05 1.03 3.22
C LEU A 73 2.46 1.59 1.85
N TYR A 74 3.49 2.43 1.82
CA TYR A 74 3.90 3.17 0.61
C TYR A 74 4.86 2.42 -0.30
N THR A 75 5.61 1.46 0.21
CA THR A 75 6.62 0.74 -0.59
C THR A 75 6.22 -0.69 -0.96
N GLU A 76 5.15 -1.23 -0.37
CA GLU A 76 4.68 -2.59 -0.63
C GLU A 76 3.19 -2.67 -0.94
N ILE A 77 2.31 -2.16 -0.05
CA ILE A 77 0.86 -2.32 -0.22
C ILE A 77 0.35 -1.51 -1.40
N ILE A 78 0.47 -0.19 -1.35
CA ILE A 78 -0.04 0.71 -2.39
C ILE A 78 0.56 0.41 -3.76
N PRO A 79 1.90 0.21 -3.92
CA PRO A 79 2.49 -0.08 -5.21
C PRO A 79 1.91 -1.31 -5.92
N ASN A 80 1.59 -2.37 -5.19
CA ASN A 80 0.96 -3.55 -5.77
C ASN A 80 -0.47 -3.27 -6.25
N MET A 81 -1.19 -2.40 -5.57
CA MET A 81 -2.59 -2.11 -5.87
C MET A 81 -2.78 -1.06 -6.97
N ILE A 82 -1.80 -0.18 -7.19
CA ILE A 82 -1.85 0.83 -8.27
C ILE A 82 -1.40 0.31 -9.63
N VAL A 83 -0.88 -0.91 -9.72
CA VAL A 83 -0.69 -1.57 -11.02
C VAL A 83 -2.04 -1.58 -11.76
N LYS A 84 -1.98 -1.30 -13.06
CA LYS A 84 -3.16 -1.10 -13.90
C LYS A 84 -4.28 -2.12 -13.64
N ASN A 85 -5.49 -1.65 -13.43
CA ASN A 85 -6.71 -2.44 -13.19
C ASN A 85 -6.78 -3.24 -11.89
N ILE A 86 -5.73 -3.36 -11.08
CA ILE A 86 -5.77 -4.18 -9.86
C ILE A 86 -6.80 -3.63 -8.86
N ALA A 87 -6.69 -2.37 -8.47
CA ALA A 87 -7.63 -1.76 -7.51
C ALA A 87 -9.08 -1.82 -8.02
N HIS A 88 -9.29 -1.56 -9.31
CA HIS A 88 -10.62 -1.64 -9.92
C HIS A 88 -11.19 -3.06 -9.86
N LYS A 89 -10.41 -4.07 -10.23
CA LYS A 89 -10.81 -5.48 -10.16
C LYS A 89 -11.13 -5.92 -8.74
N ILE A 90 -10.34 -5.51 -7.75
CA ILE A 90 -10.63 -5.76 -6.34
C ILE A 90 -11.97 -5.12 -5.96
N LYS A 91 -12.18 -3.86 -6.34
CA LYS A 91 -13.38 -3.11 -5.98
C LYS A 91 -14.66 -3.75 -6.51
N ILE A 92 -14.66 -4.21 -7.75
CA ILE A 92 -15.85 -4.83 -8.40
C ILE A 92 -16.01 -6.31 -8.07
N SER A 93 -15.04 -6.96 -7.47
CA SER A 93 -15.11 -8.36 -7.06
C SER A 93 -16.25 -8.59 -6.06
N ASN A 94 -16.92 -9.74 -6.15
CA ASN A 94 -17.89 -10.19 -5.15
C ASN A 94 -17.25 -10.70 -3.85
N ALA A 95 -15.93 -10.85 -3.82
CA ALA A 95 -15.20 -11.28 -2.64
C ALA A 95 -15.38 -10.31 -1.46
N LYS A 96 -15.29 -10.82 -0.24
CA LYS A 96 -15.12 -9.98 0.95
C LYS A 96 -13.73 -9.41 0.98
N LYS A 97 -13.59 -8.09 1.14
CA LYS A 97 -12.32 -7.39 1.12
C LYS A 97 -11.96 -6.94 2.52
N ILE A 98 -10.85 -7.45 3.02
CA ILE A 98 -10.40 -7.23 4.39
C ILE A 98 -9.02 -6.57 4.35
N TYR A 99 -8.88 -5.43 5.00
CA TYR A 99 -7.58 -4.84 5.26
C TYR A 99 -7.13 -5.18 6.69
N VAL A 100 -5.93 -5.73 6.81
CA VAL A 100 -5.31 -6.01 8.11
C VAL A 100 -4.22 -4.96 8.32
N ALA A 101 -4.45 -4.04 9.25
CA ALA A 101 -3.53 -2.94 9.52
C ALA A 101 -2.28 -3.41 10.26
N ASN A 102 -1.17 -2.70 10.04
CA ASN A 102 0.04 -2.90 10.80
C ASN A 102 -0.20 -2.63 12.28
N ILE A 103 0.48 -3.39 13.14
CA ILE A 103 0.47 -3.16 14.59
C ILE A 103 1.33 -1.95 14.95
N MET A 104 2.40 -1.72 14.19
CA MET A 104 3.37 -0.62 14.39
C MET A 104 3.51 0.19 13.10
N THR A 105 3.92 1.45 13.26
CA THR A 105 4.28 2.32 12.15
C THR A 105 5.64 1.99 11.59
N ASP A 106 5.86 2.33 10.31
CA ASP A 106 7.12 2.12 9.60
C ASP A 106 7.92 3.41 9.58
N ALA A 107 9.10 3.40 10.20
CA ALA A 107 9.97 4.57 10.29
C ALA A 107 10.39 5.09 8.89
N GLY A 108 10.18 6.38 8.66
CA GLY A 108 10.44 7.02 7.36
C GLY A 108 9.38 6.76 6.30
N GLN A 109 8.21 6.24 6.69
CA GLN A 109 7.05 6.07 5.81
C GLN A 109 5.76 6.50 6.50
N THR A 110 5.41 5.86 7.62
CA THR A 110 4.13 6.07 8.34
C THR A 110 4.37 6.55 9.76
N ASP A 111 5.38 7.38 9.96
CA ASP A 111 5.68 7.97 11.28
C ASP A 111 4.44 8.67 11.84
N GLU A 112 4.11 8.35 13.09
CA GLU A 112 2.95 8.90 13.81
C GLU A 112 1.57 8.58 13.21
N TYR A 113 1.48 7.72 12.19
CA TYR A 113 0.20 7.34 11.60
C TYR A 113 -0.66 6.55 12.59
N ASN A 114 -1.92 6.90 12.63
CA ASN A 114 -2.98 6.07 13.20
C ASN A 114 -3.69 5.28 12.08
N LEU A 115 -4.69 4.47 12.45
CA LEU A 115 -5.44 3.68 11.48
C LEU A 115 -6.13 4.54 10.42
N SER A 116 -6.69 5.69 10.83
CA SER A 116 -7.38 6.60 9.90
C SER A 116 -6.42 7.16 8.85
N ASP A 117 -5.17 7.43 9.21
CA ASP A 117 -4.15 7.92 8.28
C ASP A 117 -3.79 6.86 7.24
N HIS A 118 -3.68 5.58 7.64
CA HIS A 118 -3.48 4.46 6.70
C HIS A 118 -4.64 4.34 5.71
N ILE A 119 -5.87 4.36 6.21
CA ILE A 119 -7.07 4.28 5.37
C ILE A 119 -7.15 5.47 4.43
N LYS A 120 -6.86 6.69 4.91
CA LYS A 120 -6.83 7.90 4.10
C LYS A 120 -5.82 7.79 2.95
N ALA A 121 -4.59 7.38 3.24
CA ALA A 121 -3.55 7.20 2.23
C ALA A 121 -3.97 6.18 1.15
N MET A 122 -4.58 5.06 1.55
CA MET A 122 -5.10 4.07 0.61
C MET A 122 -6.25 4.63 -0.22
N THR A 123 -7.18 5.36 0.37
CA THR A 123 -8.30 5.99 -0.33
C THR A 123 -7.82 7.02 -1.36
N GLU A 124 -6.84 7.83 -1.02
CA GLU A 124 -6.25 8.83 -1.92
C GLU A 124 -5.57 8.20 -3.14
N HIS A 125 -4.98 7.02 -2.99
CA HIS A 125 -4.30 6.32 -4.10
C HIS A 125 -5.21 5.38 -4.90
N LEU A 126 -6.17 4.75 -4.24
CA LEU A 126 -6.93 3.61 -4.80
C LEU A 126 -8.41 3.92 -5.03
N GLY A 127 -8.90 5.04 -4.52
CA GLY A 127 -10.31 5.39 -4.51
C GLY A 127 -11.03 4.93 -3.25
N GLU A 128 -12.28 5.34 -3.10
CA GLU A 128 -13.10 5.07 -1.92
C GLU A 128 -13.76 3.68 -1.97
N ASN A 129 -14.15 3.19 -0.80
CA ASN A 129 -14.97 1.99 -0.64
C ASN A 129 -14.38 0.71 -1.23
N ILE A 130 -13.06 0.52 -1.11
CA ILE A 130 -12.41 -0.72 -1.56
C ILE A 130 -12.59 -1.84 -0.54
N PHE A 131 -12.55 -1.55 0.77
CA PHE A 131 -12.59 -2.55 1.84
C PHE A 131 -13.97 -2.66 2.49
N ASP A 132 -14.39 -3.90 2.78
CA ASP A 132 -15.59 -4.18 3.58
C ASP A 132 -15.26 -4.14 5.09
N TYR A 133 -14.05 -4.58 5.46
CA TYR A 133 -13.60 -4.66 6.84
C TYR A 133 -12.16 -4.18 6.99
N CYS A 134 -11.86 -3.64 8.16
CA CYS A 134 -10.52 -3.35 8.60
C CYS A 134 -10.27 -4.00 9.96
N LEU A 135 -9.22 -4.82 10.04
CA LEU A 135 -8.76 -5.41 11.30
C LEU A 135 -7.58 -4.61 11.82
N ALA A 136 -7.68 -4.13 13.04
CA ALA A 136 -6.62 -3.37 13.69
C ALA A 136 -6.48 -3.77 15.16
N ASP A 137 -5.28 -3.66 15.70
CA ASP A 137 -5.04 -3.85 17.13
C ASP A 137 -5.48 -2.59 17.89
N ASN A 138 -6.30 -2.76 18.91
CA ASN A 138 -6.78 -1.66 19.76
C ASN A 138 -6.05 -1.56 21.11
N ARG A 139 -5.04 -2.39 21.34
CA ARG A 139 -4.27 -2.37 22.58
C ARG A 139 -3.43 -1.10 22.67
N LYS A 140 -3.43 -0.46 23.83
CA LYS A 140 -2.50 0.63 24.12
C LYS A 140 -1.17 0.00 24.55
N TYR A 141 -0.16 0.11 23.71
CA TYR A 141 1.20 -0.28 24.09
C TYR A 141 1.78 0.79 25.01
N SER A 142 2.28 0.34 26.17
CA SER A 142 3.04 1.24 27.05
C SER A 142 4.32 1.66 26.34
N SER A 143 4.61 2.95 26.32
CA SER A 143 5.82 3.54 25.73
C SER A 143 7.12 3.21 26.48
N ARG A 144 7.12 2.21 27.36
CA ARG A 144 8.33 1.71 28.01
C ARG A 144 8.99 0.67 27.11
N ILE A 145 9.74 1.16 26.14
CA ILE A 145 10.80 0.37 25.49
C ILE A 145 12.03 0.60 26.38
N TYR A 146 12.48 -0.45 27.00
CA TYR A 146 13.76 -0.47 27.75
C TYR A 146 14.91 -0.53 26.76
#